data_b0e08ad21685fb9bf477a1b59134fddc
#
_entry.id   b0e08ad21685fb9bf477a1b59134fddc
#
_cell.length_a   1.000
_cell.length_b   1.000
_cell.length_c   1.000
_cell.angle_alpha   90.00
_cell.angle_beta   90.00
_cell.angle_gamma   90.00
#
_symmetry.space_group_name_H-M   'P 1'
#
loop_
_entity.id
_entity.type
_entity.pdbx_description
1 polymer ?
#
loop_
_entity_poly.entity_id
_entity_poly.type
_entity_poly.pdbx_seq_one_letter_code
_entity_poly.pdbx_strand_id
1 'polypeptide(L)'
;MFFRMIWGAFTRQKRKMLMISLTIALGASLATAMLNVMLDVGDKINQELKTYGANITVVPKQTAALTNLYELEDDSDSSTKAYLLENELGNIKTIFWAFNIVDFAPFIDTTVTLANGNTAKIVGTWFNHHMDLPTGESLDAGVQSLRSWWDITEGSWLNEQDANDDESCMVGIQ
;
A
#
# COMPACT_ATOMS: atom_id res chain seq x y z
N MET A 1 -50.41 -31.57 7.20
CA MET A 1 -50.61 -31.96 8.61
C MET A 1 -49.39 -31.70 9.49
N PHE A 2 -48.17 -31.92 8.99
CA PHE A 2 -46.91 -31.75 9.74
C PHE A 2 -46.73 -30.34 10.32
N PHE A 3 -46.96 -29.29 9.54
CA PHE A 3 -46.83 -27.90 9.97
C PHE A 3 -47.77 -27.49 11.13
N ARG A 4 -48.98 -28.03 11.15
CA ARG A 4 -49.92 -27.76 12.25
C ARG A 4 -49.50 -28.45 13.56
N MET A 5 -48.83 -29.62 13.51
CA MET A 5 -48.27 -30.29 14.70
C MET A 5 -47.09 -29.50 15.27
N ILE A 6 -46.20 -29.04 14.41
CA ILE A 6 -45.06 -28.22 14.83
C ILE A 6 -45.54 -26.91 15.46
N TRP A 7 -46.49 -26.23 14.85
CA TRP A 7 -47.07 -25.00 15.37
C TRP A 7 -47.77 -25.21 16.72
N GLY A 8 -48.47 -26.32 16.88
CA GLY A 8 -49.12 -26.69 18.16
C GLY A 8 -48.13 -26.99 19.28
N ALA A 9 -47.01 -27.64 18.96
CA ALA A 9 -45.92 -27.87 19.91
C ALA A 9 -45.24 -26.55 20.34
N PHE A 10 -45.04 -25.64 19.37
CA PHE A 10 -44.43 -24.31 19.60
C PHE A 10 -45.25 -23.43 20.55
N THR A 11 -46.56 -23.43 20.37
CA THR A 11 -47.46 -22.59 21.18
C THR A 11 -47.70 -23.14 22.60
N ARG A 12 -47.55 -24.47 22.79
CA ARG A 12 -47.79 -25.10 24.09
C ARG A 12 -46.58 -25.02 25.05
N GLN A 13 -45.34 -24.84 24.55
CA GLN A 13 -44.12 -24.78 25.36
C GLN A 13 -43.36 -23.46 25.21
N LYS A 14 -44.09 -22.35 25.19
CA LYS A 14 -43.51 -20.99 24.93
C LYS A 14 -42.30 -20.66 25.78
N ARG A 15 -42.29 -21.01 27.09
CA ARG A 15 -41.15 -20.71 27.98
C ARG A 15 -39.89 -21.48 27.62
N LYS A 16 -39.99 -22.77 27.25
CA LYS A 16 -38.82 -23.58 26.84
C LYS A 16 -38.28 -23.09 25.49
N MET A 17 -39.19 -22.80 24.55
CA MET A 17 -38.80 -22.26 23.23
C MET A 17 -38.12 -20.89 23.34
N LEU A 18 -38.60 -20.02 24.23
CA LEU A 18 -37.98 -18.72 24.47
C LEU A 18 -36.55 -18.86 25.02
N MET A 19 -36.36 -19.80 25.97
CA MET A 19 -35.02 -20.06 26.50
C MET A 19 -34.04 -20.60 25.44
N ILE A 20 -34.51 -21.55 24.61
CA ILE A 20 -33.71 -22.11 23.53
C ILE A 20 -33.40 -21.03 22.48
N SER A 21 -34.39 -20.25 22.09
CA SER A 21 -34.17 -19.13 21.15
C SER A 21 -33.18 -18.09 21.67
N LEU A 22 -33.26 -17.76 22.96
CA LEU A 22 -32.34 -16.82 23.60
C LEU A 22 -30.91 -17.36 23.59
N THR A 23 -30.71 -18.64 23.94
CA THR A 23 -29.35 -19.23 23.92
C THR A 23 -28.75 -19.30 22.52
N ILE A 24 -29.57 -19.66 21.52
CA ILE A 24 -29.10 -19.67 20.12
C ILE A 24 -28.80 -18.23 19.65
N ALA A 25 -29.66 -17.28 19.98
CA ALA A 25 -29.43 -15.87 19.62
C ALA A 25 -28.15 -15.30 20.23
N LEU A 26 -27.90 -15.60 21.51
CA LEU A 26 -26.65 -15.18 22.17
C LEU A 26 -25.42 -15.83 21.54
N GLY A 27 -25.47 -17.13 21.24
CA GLY A 27 -24.37 -17.83 20.58
C GLY A 27 -24.08 -17.29 19.18
N ALA A 28 -25.13 -17.10 18.38
CA ALA A 28 -25.00 -16.54 17.05
C ALA A 28 -24.51 -15.09 17.06
N SER A 29 -25.00 -14.27 18.00
CA SER A 29 -24.56 -12.88 18.18
C SER A 29 -23.07 -12.79 18.52
N LEU A 30 -22.60 -13.63 19.44
CA LEU A 30 -21.20 -13.66 19.82
C LEU A 30 -20.31 -14.10 18.64
N ALA A 31 -20.71 -15.15 17.93
CA ALA A 31 -19.96 -15.62 16.76
C ALA A 31 -19.88 -14.55 15.65
N THR A 32 -21.01 -13.89 15.37
CA THR A 32 -21.05 -12.81 14.38
C THR A 32 -20.20 -11.60 14.80
N ALA A 33 -20.26 -11.22 16.08
CA ALA A 33 -19.46 -10.14 16.61
C ALA A 33 -17.94 -10.42 16.50
N MET A 34 -17.52 -11.64 16.84
CA MET A 34 -16.12 -12.05 16.71
C MET A 34 -15.67 -12.03 15.24
N LEU A 35 -16.50 -12.50 14.32
CA LEU A 35 -16.18 -12.50 12.90
C LEU A 35 -16.03 -11.07 12.36
N ASN A 36 -16.95 -10.18 12.71
CA ASN A 36 -16.89 -8.78 12.30
C ASN A 36 -15.64 -8.07 12.84
N VAL A 37 -15.31 -8.27 14.12
CA VAL A 37 -14.09 -7.69 14.70
C VAL A 37 -12.84 -8.22 13.99
N MET A 38 -12.78 -9.52 13.69
CA MET A 38 -11.63 -10.11 13.00
C MET A 38 -11.42 -9.53 11.60
N LEU A 39 -12.50 -9.32 10.84
CA LEU A 39 -12.43 -8.72 9.50
C LEU A 39 -12.10 -7.23 9.58
N ASP A 40 -12.79 -6.47 10.42
CA ASP A 40 -12.59 -5.01 10.56
C ASP A 40 -11.18 -4.66 11.06
N VAL A 41 -10.66 -5.42 12.03
CA VAL A 41 -9.28 -5.23 12.53
C VAL A 41 -8.25 -5.59 11.45
N GLY A 42 -8.48 -6.66 10.68
CA GLY A 42 -7.60 -7.04 9.57
C GLY A 42 -7.50 -5.93 8.52
N ASP A 43 -8.62 -5.37 8.11
CA ASP A 43 -8.68 -4.30 7.12
C ASP A 43 -8.06 -3.00 7.65
N LYS A 44 -8.33 -2.63 8.91
CA LYS A 44 -7.71 -1.46 9.54
C LYS A 44 -6.20 -1.58 9.67
N ILE A 45 -5.69 -2.73 10.11
CA ILE A 45 -4.25 -2.94 10.21
C ILE A 45 -3.60 -2.83 8.83
N ASN A 46 -4.18 -3.42 7.80
CA ASN A 46 -3.67 -3.30 6.43
C ASN A 46 -3.67 -1.86 5.93
N GLN A 47 -4.71 -1.08 6.24
CA GLN A 47 -4.81 0.31 5.88
C GLN A 47 -3.79 1.19 6.63
N GLU A 48 -3.64 0.98 7.92
CA GLU A 48 -2.64 1.65 8.75
C GLU A 48 -1.22 1.35 8.27
N LEU A 49 -0.89 0.07 8.02
CA LEU A 49 0.42 -0.33 7.53
C LEU A 49 0.75 0.32 6.17
N LYS A 50 -0.21 0.48 5.28
CA LYS A 50 -0.01 1.18 4.02
C LYS A 50 0.37 2.65 4.23
N THR A 51 -0.17 3.30 5.26
CA THR A 51 0.11 4.71 5.58
C THR A 51 1.57 4.93 6.02
N TYR A 52 2.22 3.93 6.61
CA TYR A 52 3.63 4.01 7.00
C TYR A 52 4.62 3.94 5.82
N GLY A 53 4.16 3.70 4.60
CA GLY A 53 4.98 3.67 3.39
C GLY A 53 5.48 2.29 3.02
N ALA A 54 6.57 2.24 2.24
CA ALA A 54 7.16 0.99 1.77
C ALA A 54 7.76 0.19 2.94
N ASN A 55 7.45 -1.11 3.01
CA ASN A 55 7.96 -2.00 4.05
C ASN A 55 9.45 -2.32 3.86
N ILE A 56 9.96 -2.21 2.62
CA ILE A 56 11.34 -2.52 2.25
C ILE A 56 11.85 -1.40 1.37
N THR A 57 13.04 -0.90 1.71
CA THR A 57 13.78 0.04 0.88
C THR A 57 15.05 -0.63 0.39
N VAL A 58 15.25 -0.62 -0.93
CA VAL A 58 16.45 -1.15 -1.58
C VAL A 58 17.38 0.03 -1.89
N VAL A 59 18.58 0.00 -1.34
CA VAL A 59 19.59 1.02 -1.58
C VAL A 59 20.86 0.39 -2.15
N PRO A 60 21.66 1.14 -2.94
CA PRO A 60 22.93 0.65 -3.43
C PRO A 60 23.87 0.26 -2.29
N LYS A 61 24.61 -0.82 -2.46
CA LYS A 61 25.49 -1.38 -1.41
C LYS A 61 26.53 -0.37 -0.89
N GLN A 62 27.05 0.49 -1.74
CA GLN A 62 28.02 1.52 -1.35
C GLN A 62 27.39 2.56 -0.42
N THR A 63 26.18 3.01 -0.73
CA THR A 63 25.44 3.96 0.10
C THR A 63 25.06 3.35 1.46
N ALA A 64 24.61 2.11 1.47
CA ALA A 64 24.27 1.40 2.70
C ALA A 64 25.48 1.22 3.64
N ALA A 65 26.66 0.96 3.09
CA ALA A 65 27.89 0.81 3.89
C ALA A 65 28.30 2.14 4.55
N LEU A 66 28.16 3.25 3.86
CA LEU A 66 28.50 4.57 4.38
C LEU A 66 27.51 5.02 5.47
N THR A 67 26.22 4.82 5.26
CA THR A 67 25.20 5.17 6.26
C THR A 67 25.40 4.40 7.57
N ASN A 68 25.73 3.10 7.49
CA ASN A 68 25.95 2.27 8.68
C ASN A 68 27.25 2.59 9.42
N LEU A 69 28.26 3.14 8.74
CA LEU A 69 29.57 3.42 9.34
C LEU A 69 29.67 4.80 10.00
N TYR A 70 28.90 5.77 9.55
CA TYR A 70 29.14 7.16 9.95
C TYR A 70 27.93 7.85 10.61
N GLU A 71 26.73 7.21 10.69
CA GLU A 71 25.51 7.89 11.17
C GLU A 71 25.33 9.31 10.56
N LEU A 72 25.85 9.52 9.35
CA LEU A 72 25.80 10.81 8.71
C LEU A 72 24.36 11.07 8.24
N GLU A 73 23.73 11.97 8.95
CA GLU A 73 22.59 12.70 8.43
C GLU A 73 22.99 13.36 7.10
N ASP A 74 22.15 13.28 6.16
CA ASP A 74 22.01 13.55 4.74
C ASP A 74 22.65 14.85 4.19
N ASP A 75 23.80 15.29 4.65
CA ASP A 75 24.42 16.56 4.26
C ASP A 75 25.76 16.40 3.50
N SER A 76 26.04 15.27 2.91
CA SER A 76 27.27 15.07 2.17
C SER A 76 27.10 15.15 0.67
N ASP A 77 27.74 16.18 0.17
CA ASP A 77 28.23 16.46 -1.18
C ASP A 77 28.06 15.33 -2.22
N SER A 78 27.47 15.68 -3.33
CA SER A 78 26.98 14.89 -4.47
C SER A 78 27.97 13.96 -5.19
N SER A 79 29.18 13.76 -4.65
CA SER A 79 30.25 13.05 -5.36
C SER A 79 30.32 11.53 -5.16
N THR A 80 29.45 10.95 -4.28
CA THR A 80 29.54 9.52 -3.94
C THR A 80 28.20 8.79 -3.92
N LYS A 81 27.14 9.41 -4.44
CA LYS A 81 25.83 8.72 -4.52
C LYS A 81 25.91 7.61 -5.58
N ALA A 82 25.89 6.35 -5.13
CA ALA A 82 25.67 5.23 -6.02
C ALA A 82 24.18 5.13 -6.34
N TYR A 83 23.85 4.86 -7.59
CA TYR A 83 22.47 4.68 -8.04
C TYR A 83 22.22 3.23 -8.44
N LEU A 84 20.98 2.79 -8.34
CA LEU A 84 20.53 1.55 -8.94
C LEU A 84 20.27 1.80 -10.43
N LEU A 85 20.55 0.80 -11.26
CA LEU A 85 20.27 0.88 -12.68
C LEU A 85 18.79 0.57 -12.95
N GLU A 86 18.14 1.40 -13.74
CA GLU A 86 16.72 1.28 -14.07
C GLU A 86 16.40 -0.06 -14.74
N ASN A 87 17.25 -0.53 -15.62
CA ASN A 87 17.09 -1.81 -16.31
C ASN A 87 17.19 -3.04 -15.39
N GLU A 88 17.69 -2.88 -14.16
CA GLU A 88 17.77 -3.95 -13.17
C GLU A 88 16.55 -3.99 -12.23
N LEU A 89 15.70 -2.96 -12.25
CA LEU A 89 14.54 -2.89 -11.34
C LEU A 89 13.55 -4.04 -11.56
N GLY A 90 13.38 -4.49 -12.80
CA GLY A 90 12.54 -5.67 -13.12
C GLY A 90 12.97 -6.96 -12.41
N ASN A 91 14.25 -7.06 -12.03
CA ASN A 91 14.75 -8.24 -11.31
C ASN A 91 14.12 -8.41 -9.92
N ILE A 92 13.54 -7.36 -9.35
CA ILE A 92 12.78 -7.43 -8.09
C ILE A 92 11.64 -8.45 -8.18
N LYS A 93 11.05 -8.61 -9.36
CA LYS A 93 9.97 -9.58 -9.62
C LYS A 93 10.46 -10.96 -10.06
N THR A 94 11.75 -11.19 -10.16
CA THR A 94 12.32 -12.51 -10.54
C THR A 94 12.79 -13.33 -9.33
N ILE A 95 12.77 -12.77 -8.14
CA ILE A 95 13.18 -13.46 -6.91
C ILE A 95 12.15 -14.48 -6.45
N PHE A 96 12.57 -15.43 -5.61
CA PHE A 96 11.69 -16.49 -5.08
C PHE A 96 10.43 -15.93 -4.37
N TRP A 97 10.54 -14.79 -3.71
CA TRP A 97 9.45 -14.14 -2.98
C TRP A 97 8.71 -13.06 -3.80
N ALA A 98 8.84 -13.07 -5.12
CA ALA A 98 8.25 -12.07 -6.01
C ALA A 98 6.74 -11.86 -5.80
N PHE A 99 6.00 -12.93 -5.48
CA PHE A 99 4.55 -12.86 -5.21
C PHE A 99 4.20 -12.07 -3.94
N ASN A 100 5.13 -11.94 -2.99
CA ASN A 100 4.91 -11.17 -1.78
C ASN A 100 5.18 -9.67 -1.98
N ILE A 101 5.79 -9.30 -3.10
CA ILE A 101 6.01 -7.91 -3.48
C ILE A 101 4.79 -7.46 -4.27
N VAL A 102 3.94 -6.67 -3.65
CA VAL A 102 2.72 -6.17 -4.31
C VAL A 102 3.10 -5.20 -5.42
N ASP A 103 3.90 -4.19 -5.06
CA ASP A 103 4.34 -3.15 -5.98
C ASP A 103 5.65 -2.52 -5.52
N PHE A 104 6.28 -1.72 -6.39
CA PHE A 104 7.47 -0.97 -6.10
C PHE A 104 7.54 0.32 -6.92
N ALA A 105 8.26 1.31 -6.42
CA ALA A 105 8.53 2.53 -7.15
C ALA A 105 9.99 2.97 -6.89
N PRO A 106 10.75 3.34 -7.92
CA PRO A 106 12.05 3.95 -7.75
C PRO A 106 11.90 5.41 -7.32
N PHE A 107 12.86 5.89 -6.55
CA PHE A 107 12.94 7.29 -6.14
C PHE A 107 14.35 7.82 -6.38
N ILE A 108 14.42 8.99 -6.99
CA ILE A 108 15.63 9.78 -7.10
C ILE A 108 15.36 11.18 -6.56
N ASP A 109 16.13 11.62 -5.60
CA ASP A 109 15.95 12.94 -5.00
C ASP A 109 17.11 13.88 -5.33
N THR A 110 16.77 15.12 -5.60
CA THR A 110 17.72 16.20 -5.81
C THR A 110 17.20 17.50 -5.19
N THR A 111 18.13 18.39 -4.85
CA THR A 111 17.79 19.71 -4.33
C THR A 111 18.13 20.74 -5.40
N VAL A 112 17.16 21.59 -5.73
CA VAL A 112 17.34 22.68 -6.69
C VAL A 112 17.11 24.02 -6.04
N THR A 113 17.84 25.04 -6.49
CA THR A 113 17.61 26.42 -6.07
C THR A 113 16.71 27.09 -7.09
N LEU A 114 15.53 27.54 -6.63
CA LEU A 114 14.58 28.28 -7.47
C LEU A 114 15.08 29.69 -7.77
N ALA A 115 14.49 30.33 -8.79
CA ALA A 115 14.81 31.69 -9.20
C ALA A 115 14.60 32.75 -8.10
N ASN A 116 13.78 32.46 -7.09
CA ASN A 116 13.56 33.31 -5.92
C ASN A 116 14.60 33.14 -4.82
N GLY A 117 15.62 32.29 -5.03
CA GLY A 117 16.66 31.99 -4.04
C GLY A 117 16.30 30.92 -3.00
N ASN A 118 15.07 30.41 -3.01
CA ASN A 118 14.67 29.32 -2.12
C ASN A 118 15.14 27.97 -2.68
N THR A 119 15.40 27.02 -1.80
CA THR A 119 15.70 25.65 -2.17
C THR A 119 14.42 24.80 -2.15
N ALA A 120 14.27 23.93 -3.15
CA ALA A 120 13.20 22.95 -3.21
C ALA A 120 13.80 21.55 -3.41
N LYS A 121 13.24 20.56 -2.74
CA LYS A 121 13.55 19.16 -2.95
C LYS A 121 12.66 18.64 -4.08
N ILE A 122 13.27 18.13 -5.15
CA ILE A 122 12.58 17.48 -6.25
C ILE A 122 12.81 15.99 -6.13
N VAL A 123 11.74 15.22 -6.25
CA VAL A 123 11.76 13.76 -6.21
C VAL A 123 11.22 13.24 -7.53
N GLY A 124 12.07 12.58 -8.30
CA GLY A 124 11.68 11.83 -9.49
C GLY A 124 11.23 10.42 -9.09
N THR A 125 10.12 9.97 -9.64
CA THR A 125 9.56 8.63 -9.40
C THR A 125 8.65 8.21 -10.54
N TRP A 126 8.37 6.93 -10.63
CA TRP A 126 7.33 6.42 -11.53
C TRP A 126 5.95 6.60 -10.89
N PHE A 127 5.00 7.14 -11.63
CA PHE A 127 3.61 7.24 -11.19
C PHE A 127 2.83 5.98 -11.51
N ASN A 128 2.86 5.55 -12.77
CA ASN A 128 2.27 4.31 -13.26
C ASN A 128 3.04 3.84 -14.51
N HIS A 129 4.21 3.27 -14.29
CA HIS A 129 5.14 2.85 -15.35
C HIS A 129 4.85 1.44 -15.80
N HIS A 130 4.65 1.26 -17.12
CA HIS A 130 4.49 -0.05 -17.74
C HIS A 130 5.85 -0.64 -18.08
N MET A 131 6.15 -1.81 -17.53
CA MET A 131 7.42 -2.50 -17.79
C MET A 131 7.22 -3.97 -18.13
N ASP A 132 8.05 -4.46 -19.03
CA ASP A 132 8.15 -5.88 -19.33
C ASP A 132 9.18 -6.53 -18.41
N LEU A 133 8.78 -7.60 -17.75
CA LEU A 133 9.64 -8.36 -16.86
C LEU A 133 10.50 -9.36 -17.62
N PRO A 134 11.69 -9.71 -17.11
CA PRO A 134 12.53 -10.76 -17.71
C PRO A 134 11.83 -12.13 -17.79
N THR A 135 10.76 -12.33 -17.03
CA THR A 135 9.91 -13.53 -17.05
C THR A 135 8.97 -13.60 -18.25
N GLY A 136 8.83 -12.51 -19.03
CA GLY A 136 7.88 -12.39 -20.14
C GLY A 136 6.49 -11.92 -19.73
N GLU A 137 6.29 -11.58 -18.47
CA GLU A 137 5.08 -10.93 -17.97
C GLU A 137 5.26 -9.41 -18.01
N SER A 138 4.17 -8.65 -18.15
CA SER A 138 4.17 -7.19 -18.01
C SER A 138 3.57 -6.79 -16.67
N LEU A 139 4.05 -5.68 -16.11
CA LEU A 139 3.63 -5.12 -14.84
C LEU A 139 3.54 -3.61 -14.95
N ASP A 140 2.50 -3.04 -14.37
CA ASP A 140 2.40 -1.60 -14.12
C ASP A 140 2.84 -1.35 -12.67
N ALA A 141 3.92 -0.59 -12.50
CA ALA A 141 4.54 -0.32 -11.20
C ALA A 141 4.64 1.20 -10.97
N GLY A 142 4.46 1.64 -9.72
CA GLY A 142 4.59 3.06 -9.42
C GLY A 142 3.95 3.52 -8.14
N VAL A 143 4.08 4.81 -7.89
CA VAL A 143 3.58 5.45 -6.67
C VAL A 143 2.05 5.42 -6.58
N GLN A 144 1.35 5.48 -7.70
CA GLN A 144 -0.11 5.49 -7.72
C GLN A 144 -0.73 4.26 -7.05
N SER A 145 -0.21 3.08 -7.33
CA SER A 145 -0.64 1.83 -6.69
C SER A 145 -0.03 1.66 -5.31
N LEU A 146 1.25 1.99 -5.15
CA LEU A 146 1.98 1.87 -3.89
C LEU A 146 1.42 2.80 -2.80
N ARG A 147 0.91 3.98 -3.20
CA ARG A 147 0.37 5.01 -2.30
C ARG A 147 -1.08 5.35 -2.64
N SER A 148 -1.91 4.34 -2.74
CA SER A 148 -3.33 4.46 -3.09
C SER A 148 -4.16 5.32 -2.11
N TRP A 149 -3.60 5.69 -0.96
CA TRP A 149 -4.22 6.57 0.04
C TRP A 149 -3.88 8.06 -0.14
N TRP A 150 -3.05 8.40 -1.13
CA TRP A 150 -2.81 9.80 -1.45
C TRP A 150 -4.02 10.37 -2.18
N ASP A 151 -4.61 11.38 -1.58
CA ASP A 151 -5.72 12.12 -2.17
C ASP A 151 -5.19 13.32 -2.96
N ILE A 152 -5.58 13.41 -4.23
CA ILE A 152 -5.27 14.55 -5.06
C ILE A 152 -6.34 15.60 -4.83
N THR A 153 -5.94 16.75 -4.25
CA THR A 153 -6.86 17.84 -3.94
C THR A 153 -7.24 18.61 -5.20
N GLU A 154 -6.28 18.83 -6.09
CA GLU A 154 -6.48 19.53 -7.37
C GLU A 154 -5.63 18.86 -8.45
N GLY A 155 -6.20 18.73 -9.67
CA GLY A 155 -5.53 18.09 -10.81
C GLY A 155 -5.81 16.60 -10.93
N SER A 156 -4.86 15.87 -11.51
CA SER A 156 -4.93 14.42 -11.72
C SER A 156 -3.56 13.78 -11.55
N TRP A 157 -3.52 12.46 -11.45
CA TRP A 157 -2.27 11.70 -11.51
C TRP A 157 -1.58 11.95 -12.85
N LEU A 158 -0.26 12.05 -12.81
CA LEU A 158 0.57 12.15 -14.01
C LEU A 158 0.51 10.80 -14.75
N ASN A 159 0.45 10.89 -16.07
CA ASN A 159 0.37 9.71 -16.94
C ASN A 159 1.57 9.73 -17.90
N GLU A 160 2.47 8.79 -17.77
CA GLU A 160 3.69 8.67 -18.60
C GLU A 160 3.41 8.53 -20.11
N GLN A 161 2.15 8.27 -20.50
CA GLN A 161 1.76 8.18 -21.91
C GLN A 161 1.38 9.54 -22.54
N ASP A 162 1.27 10.59 -21.73
CA ASP A 162 0.99 11.94 -22.23
C ASP A 162 2.28 12.65 -22.61
N ALA A 163 2.37 13.10 -23.86
CA ALA A 163 3.54 13.79 -24.39
C ALA A 163 3.92 15.10 -23.66
N ASN A 164 3.04 15.60 -22.80
CA ASN A 164 3.26 16.82 -22.00
C ASN A 164 3.65 16.49 -20.54
N ASP A 165 3.81 15.25 -20.18
CA ASP A 165 4.03 14.82 -18.79
C ASP A 165 5.44 15.13 -18.31
N ASP A 166 6.41 15.22 -19.21
CA ASP A 166 7.81 15.58 -18.89
C ASP A 166 7.95 17.00 -18.29
N GLU A 167 6.94 17.87 -18.48
CA GLU A 167 6.92 19.23 -17.93
C GLU A 167 5.99 19.39 -16.73
N SER A 168 5.33 18.30 -16.31
CA SER A 168 4.33 18.32 -15.23
C SER A 168 4.92 17.83 -13.92
N CYS A 169 4.44 18.36 -12.80
CA CYS A 169 4.86 17.92 -11.48
C CYS A 169 3.69 17.92 -10.49
N MET A 170 3.78 17.07 -9.50
CA MET A 170 2.88 17.06 -8.35
C MET A 170 3.52 17.79 -7.20
N VAL A 171 2.79 18.68 -6.55
CA VAL A 171 3.27 19.48 -5.41
C VAL A 171 2.56 19.02 -4.15
N GLY A 172 3.32 18.68 -3.12
CA GLY A 172 2.78 18.40 -1.78
C GLY A 172 2.28 19.69 -1.13
N ILE A 173 1.07 19.65 -0.59
CA ILE A 173 0.48 20.74 0.20
C ILE A 173 0.73 20.41 1.68
N GLN A 174 1.32 21.34 2.43
CA GLN A 174 1.48 21.24 3.88
C GLN A 174 0.29 21.85 4.61
#